data_a03fb6b2dc055a718014a3c0d36d4ead
#
_entry.id   a03fb6b2dc055a718014a3c0d36d4ead
#
_cell.length_a   1.000
_cell.length_b   1.000
_cell.length_c   1.000
_cell.angle_alpha   90.00
_cell.angle_beta   90.00
_cell.angle_gamma   90.00
#
_symmetry.space_group_name_H-M   'P 1'
#
loop_
_entity.id
_entity.type
_entity.pdbx_description
1 polymer ?
#
loop_
_entity_poly.entity_id
_entity_poly.type
_entity_poly.pdbx_seq_one_letter_code
_entity_poly.pdbx_strand_id
1 'polypeptide(L)'
;MTEEMTRYYARRAREYERVYTLPAWQMGIAEVRRRVLAAFAGRRVFEVACGTGYWTELIAGVATSIHATDVNEETLTLARGRPYPRGNATFAVHDAYTRASASPTWNAGFAGLWLSHVDATRMEQFVDAFHSHLVPGAIAIAFDERDDPTRTVRGMRMDDATGNRYEARRLENGEHYEIVKNFIDEPRLRRALARHARNLQYDDLGRFWIATWEAT
;
A
#
# COMPACT_ATOMS: atom_id res chain seq x y z
N MET A 1 11.87 -3.20 3.87
CA MET A 1 11.07 -4.27 4.51
C MET A 1 12.03 -5.24 5.18
N THR A 2 11.67 -5.90 6.30
CA THR A 2 12.52 -6.94 6.89
C THR A 2 12.49 -8.19 6.02
N GLU A 3 13.57 -8.98 6.02
CA GLU A 3 13.62 -10.24 5.26
C GLU A 3 12.50 -11.21 5.69
N GLU A 4 12.21 -11.26 6.97
CA GLU A 4 11.12 -12.08 7.53
C GLU A 4 9.75 -11.68 6.98
N MET A 5 9.45 -10.38 6.95
CA MET A 5 8.19 -9.87 6.40
C MET A 5 8.08 -10.12 4.89
N THR A 6 9.19 -9.96 4.15
CA THR A 6 9.24 -10.30 2.72
C THR A 6 8.89 -11.77 2.49
N ARG A 7 9.51 -12.67 3.27
CA ARG A 7 9.25 -14.11 3.22
C ARG A 7 7.79 -14.46 3.59
N TYR A 8 7.26 -13.81 4.62
CA TYR A 8 5.85 -14.00 5.01
C TYR A 8 4.89 -13.69 3.88
N TYR A 9 5.02 -12.52 3.23
CA TYR A 9 4.11 -12.11 2.15
C TYR A 9 4.29 -12.95 0.89
N ALA A 10 5.51 -13.38 0.55
CA ALA A 10 5.75 -14.32 -0.54
C ALA A 10 4.98 -15.63 -0.33
N ARG A 11 5.07 -16.21 0.87
CA ARG A 11 4.39 -17.48 1.20
C ARG A 11 2.88 -17.34 1.33
N ARG A 12 2.40 -16.19 1.81
CA ARG A 12 0.98 -15.89 1.96
C ARG A 12 0.29 -15.49 0.65
N ALA A 13 1.02 -15.24 -0.42
CA ALA A 13 0.50 -14.61 -1.64
C ALA A 13 -0.81 -15.24 -2.15
N ARG A 14 -0.92 -16.58 -2.15
CA ARG A 14 -2.13 -17.30 -2.60
C ARG A 14 -3.35 -17.15 -1.68
N GLU A 15 -3.13 -16.84 -0.41
CA GLU A 15 -4.18 -16.71 0.62
C GLU A 15 -4.54 -15.26 0.89
N TYR A 16 -3.70 -14.32 0.41
CA TYR A 16 -3.78 -12.90 0.79
C TYR A 16 -5.14 -12.29 0.47
N GLU A 17 -5.72 -12.62 -0.65
CA GLU A 17 -6.97 -11.99 -1.13
C GLU A 17 -8.21 -12.33 -0.32
N ARG A 18 -8.15 -13.35 0.52
CA ARG A 18 -9.25 -13.67 1.44
C ARG A 18 -9.61 -12.49 2.35
N VAL A 19 -8.66 -11.58 2.63
CA VAL A 19 -8.94 -10.38 3.43
C VAL A 19 -10.01 -9.50 2.79
N TYR A 20 -10.04 -9.42 1.44
CA TYR A 20 -11.02 -8.63 0.71
C TYR A 20 -12.43 -9.24 0.70
N THR A 21 -12.60 -10.50 1.11
CA THR A 21 -13.92 -11.16 1.20
C THR A 21 -14.51 -11.12 2.61
N LEU A 22 -13.76 -10.62 3.61
CA LEU A 22 -14.22 -10.54 4.99
C LEU A 22 -15.41 -9.59 5.12
N PRO A 23 -16.55 -10.01 5.72
CA PRO A 23 -17.74 -9.16 5.86
C PRO A 23 -17.46 -7.80 6.51
N ALA A 24 -16.60 -7.79 7.55
CA ALA A 24 -16.19 -6.57 8.25
C ALA A 24 -15.39 -5.57 7.39
N TRP A 25 -14.89 -5.99 6.23
CA TRP A 25 -14.12 -5.16 5.32
C TRP A 25 -14.96 -4.55 4.19
N GLN A 26 -16.11 -5.17 3.86
CA GLN A 26 -16.84 -4.90 2.63
C GLN A 26 -17.24 -3.44 2.45
N MET A 27 -17.82 -2.80 3.48
CA MET A 27 -18.25 -1.41 3.36
C MET A 27 -17.06 -0.45 3.16
N GLY A 28 -16.01 -0.61 3.97
CA GLY A 28 -14.82 0.24 3.87
C GLY A 28 -14.10 0.06 2.54
N ILE A 29 -13.90 -1.18 2.11
CA ILE A 29 -13.24 -1.49 0.82
C ILE A 29 -14.08 -1.00 -0.37
N ALA A 30 -15.41 -1.08 -0.32
CA ALA A 30 -16.27 -0.55 -1.38
C ALA A 30 -16.10 0.97 -1.54
N GLU A 31 -16.03 1.71 -0.44
CA GLU A 31 -15.83 3.16 -0.47
C GLU A 31 -14.40 3.53 -0.93
N VAL A 32 -13.37 2.83 -0.45
CA VAL A 32 -12.00 2.99 -0.95
C VAL A 32 -11.96 2.76 -2.46
N ARG A 33 -12.54 1.66 -2.95
CA ARG A 33 -12.61 1.33 -4.38
C ARG A 33 -13.26 2.45 -5.18
N ARG A 34 -14.42 2.93 -4.75
CA ARG A 34 -15.15 4.03 -5.41
C ARG A 34 -14.26 5.27 -5.56
N ARG A 35 -13.58 5.69 -4.50
CA ARG A 35 -12.71 6.87 -4.49
C ARG A 35 -11.47 6.69 -5.37
N VAL A 36 -10.78 5.55 -5.23
CA VAL A 36 -9.58 5.23 -6.00
C VAL A 36 -9.88 5.23 -7.49
N LEU A 37 -10.94 4.53 -7.92
CA LEU A 37 -11.29 4.44 -9.33
C LEU A 37 -11.72 5.80 -9.91
N ALA A 38 -12.47 6.60 -9.16
CA ALA A 38 -12.84 7.94 -9.58
C ALA A 38 -11.62 8.87 -9.74
N ALA A 39 -10.69 8.83 -8.79
CA ALA A 39 -9.50 9.69 -8.82
C ALA A 39 -8.50 9.29 -9.91
N PHE A 40 -8.41 8.00 -10.26
CA PHE A 40 -7.40 7.50 -11.20
C PHE A 40 -7.90 7.30 -12.62
N ALA A 41 -9.17 7.59 -12.89
CA ALA A 41 -9.72 7.53 -14.25
C ALA A 41 -8.90 8.40 -15.22
N GLY A 42 -8.41 7.78 -16.31
CA GLY A 42 -7.60 8.44 -17.34
C GLY A 42 -6.19 8.85 -16.93
N ARG A 43 -5.69 8.44 -15.75
CA ARG A 43 -4.35 8.80 -15.27
C ARG A 43 -3.32 7.71 -15.58
N ARG A 44 -2.03 8.10 -15.48
CA ARG A 44 -0.90 7.19 -15.46
C ARG A 44 -0.52 6.98 -14.00
N VAL A 45 -0.70 5.74 -13.49
CA VAL A 45 -0.60 5.42 -12.07
C VAL A 45 0.69 4.67 -11.75
N PHE A 46 1.42 5.10 -10.72
CA PHE A 46 2.46 4.33 -10.07
C PHE A 46 1.88 3.68 -8.81
N GLU A 47 1.96 2.37 -8.72
CA GLU A 47 1.51 1.60 -7.55
C GLU A 47 2.71 0.96 -6.85
N VAL A 48 2.86 1.22 -5.56
CA VAL A 48 3.89 0.61 -4.71
C VAL A 48 3.29 -0.52 -3.88
N ALA A 49 4.07 -1.60 -3.67
CA ALA A 49 3.67 -2.77 -2.89
C ALA A 49 2.32 -3.36 -3.36
N CYS A 50 2.21 -3.62 -4.66
CA CYS A 50 0.96 -4.04 -5.30
C CYS A 50 0.50 -5.46 -4.90
N GLY A 51 1.39 -6.25 -4.27
CA GLY A 51 1.11 -7.62 -3.87
C GLY A 51 0.65 -8.49 -5.04
N THR A 52 -0.46 -9.17 -4.87
CA THR A 52 -1.06 -10.05 -5.88
C THR A 52 -1.84 -9.32 -6.98
N GLY A 53 -1.78 -7.99 -7.02
CA GLY A 53 -2.38 -7.18 -8.09
C GLY A 53 -3.89 -6.94 -7.96
N TYR A 54 -4.50 -7.14 -6.80
CA TYR A 54 -5.93 -6.89 -6.61
C TYR A 54 -6.32 -5.45 -6.97
N TRP A 55 -5.60 -4.46 -6.44
CA TRP A 55 -5.84 -3.05 -6.77
C TRP A 55 -5.36 -2.70 -8.17
N THR A 56 -4.24 -3.28 -8.61
CA THR A 56 -3.71 -3.09 -9.97
C THR A 56 -4.76 -3.41 -11.04
N GLU A 57 -5.46 -4.56 -10.91
CA GLU A 57 -6.51 -4.97 -11.84
C GLU A 57 -7.66 -3.96 -11.89
N LEU A 58 -8.15 -3.53 -10.72
CA LEU A 58 -9.23 -2.55 -10.62
C LEU A 58 -8.84 -1.20 -11.23
N ILE A 59 -7.63 -0.72 -10.89
CA ILE A 59 -7.11 0.57 -11.38
C ILE A 59 -6.86 0.50 -12.90
N ALA A 60 -6.31 -0.60 -13.41
CA ALA A 60 -6.10 -0.79 -14.85
C ALA A 60 -7.40 -0.68 -15.66
N GLY A 61 -8.53 -1.02 -15.07
CA GLY A 61 -9.85 -0.87 -15.70
C GLY A 61 -10.23 0.57 -16.02
N VAL A 62 -9.70 1.56 -15.31
CA VAL A 62 -10.05 2.99 -15.46
C VAL A 62 -8.86 3.88 -15.84
N ALA A 63 -7.64 3.51 -15.47
CA ALA A 63 -6.42 4.27 -15.73
C ALA A 63 -6.00 4.20 -17.20
N THR A 64 -5.25 5.19 -17.69
CA THR A 64 -4.57 5.13 -18.99
C THR A 64 -3.48 4.06 -18.97
N SER A 65 -2.68 4.01 -17.91
CA SER A 65 -1.68 2.98 -17.65
C SER A 65 -1.40 2.86 -16.16
N ILE A 66 -0.91 1.70 -15.75
CA ILE A 66 -0.45 1.47 -14.38
C ILE A 66 0.90 0.74 -14.41
N HIS A 67 1.83 1.22 -13.59
CA HIS A 67 3.07 0.55 -13.29
C HIS A 67 3.05 0.12 -11.83
N ALA A 68 2.91 -1.18 -11.62
CA ALA A 68 2.77 -1.77 -10.30
C ALA A 68 4.08 -2.43 -9.87
N THR A 69 4.48 -2.17 -8.64
CA THR A 69 5.76 -2.66 -8.11
C THR A 69 5.57 -3.40 -6.79
N ASP A 70 6.37 -4.43 -6.60
CA ASP A 70 6.49 -5.15 -5.34
C ASP A 70 7.93 -5.66 -5.19
N VAL A 71 8.35 -5.94 -3.96
CA VAL A 71 9.69 -6.52 -3.72
C VAL A 71 9.69 -8.04 -3.93
N ASN A 72 8.52 -8.69 -3.90
CA ASN A 72 8.35 -10.13 -4.03
C ASN A 72 7.99 -10.53 -5.45
N GLU A 73 8.85 -11.29 -6.11
CA GLU A 73 8.56 -11.85 -7.43
C GLU A 73 7.41 -12.87 -7.40
N GLU A 74 7.24 -13.57 -6.27
CA GLU A 74 6.14 -14.54 -6.07
C GLU A 74 4.77 -13.85 -6.15
N THR A 75 4.63 -12.67 -5.52
CA THR A 75 3.39 -11.90 -5.60
C THR A 75 3.18 -11.32 -6.99
N LEU A 76 4.26 -10.81 -7.62
CA LEU A 76 4.22 -10.27 -8.97
C LEU A 76 3.87 -11.33 -10.02
N THR A 77 4.29 -12.57 -9.83
CA THR A 77 3.89 -13.68 -10.71
C THR A 77 2.36 -13.85 -10.70
N LEU A 78 1.72 -13.79 -9.54
CA LEU A 78 0.26 -13.83 -9.43
C LEU A 78 -0.38 -12.57 -10.02
N ALA A 79 0.18 -11.40 -9.75
CA ALA A 79 -0.31 -10.14 -10.29
C ALA A 79 -0.30 -10.13 -11.82
N ARG A 80 0.79 -10.56 -12.47
CA ARG A 80 0.89 -10.67 -13.93
C ARG A 80 -0.11 -11.65 -14.54
N GLY A 81 -0.53 -12.67 -13.78
CA GLY A 81 -1.52 -13.67 -14.20
C GLY A 81 -2.97 -13.18 -14.21
N ARG A 82 -3.25 -11.97 -13.70
CA ARG A 82 -4.59 -11.38 -13.69
C ARG A 82 -5.02 -10.88 -15.08
N PRO A 83 -6.34 -10.74 -15.32
CA PRO A 83 -6.81 -10.19 -16.57
C PRO A 83 -6.59 -8.68 -16.64
N TYR A 84 -5.86 -8.22 -17.64
CA TYR A 84 -5.68 -6.80 -17.98
C TYR A 84 -6.15 -6.58 -19.42
N PRO A 85 -7.47 -6.49 -19.67
CA PRO A 85 -8.03 -6.49 -21.05
C PRO A 85 -7.52 -5.37 -21.93
N ARG A 86 -7.04 -4.27 -21.32
CA ARG A 86 -6.50 -3.09 -22.05
C ARG A 86 -4.98 -3.20 -22.29
N GLY A 87 -4.30 -4.21 -21.76
CA GLY A 87 -2.85 -4.38 -21.88
C GLY A 87 -2.02 -3.23 -21.32
N ASN A 88 -2.59 -2.46 -20.36
CA ASN A 88 -2.05 -1.20 -19.87
C ASN A 88 -1.38 -1.31 -18.48
N ALA A 89 -1.18 -2.53 -17.99
CA ALA A 89 -0.48 -2.80 -16.71
C ALA A 89 0.94 -3.31 -16.98
N THR A 90 1.91 -2.77 -16.26
CA THR A 90 3.31 -3.21 -16.27
C THR A 90 3.78 -3.47 -14.85
N PHE A 91 4.75 -4.38 -14.68
CA PHE A 91 5.18 -4.84 -13.37
C PHE A 91 6.71 -4.88 -13.26
N ALA A 92 7.23 -4.46 -12.10
CA ALA A 92 8.66 -4.56 -11.80
C ALA A 92 8.91 -4.96 -10.34
N VAL A 93 9.97 -5.75 -10.12
CA VAL A 93 10.53 -5.92 -8.76
C VAL A 93 11.16 -4.60 -8.36
N HIS A 94 10.71 -4.02 -7.25
CA HIS A 94 11.19 -2.73 -6.77
C HIS A 94 11.02 -2.62 -5.26
N ASP A 95 12.07 -2.18 -4.57
CA ASP A 95 11.99 -1.87 -3.14
C ASP A 95 11.34 -0.48 -2.96
N ALA A 96 10.24 -0.43 -2.21
CA ALA A 96 9.48 0.79 -1.92
C ALA A 96 10.31 1.95 -1.33
N TYR A 97 11.48 1.65 -0.80
CA TYR A 97 12.42 2.66 -0.26
C TYR A 97 13.44 3.17 -1.28
N THR A 98 13.37 2.70 -2.52
CA THR A 98 14.29 3.11 -3.59
C THR A 98 13.68 4.21 -4.42
N ARG A 99 14.43 5.31 -4.61
CA ARG A 99 14.00 6.43 -5.45
C ARG A 99 14.00 6.06 -6.94
N ALA A 100 13.17 6.76 -7.71
CA ALA A 100 13.20 6.66 -9.16
C ALA A 100 14.60 6.94 -9.71
N SER A 101 15.04 6.12 -10.67
CA SER A 101 16.31 6.30 -11.37
C SER A 101 16.23 7.26 -12.58
N ALA A 102 15.01 7.61 -12.98
CA ALA A 102 14.73 8.51 -14.10
C ALA A 102 13.78 9.64 -13.65
N SER A 103 13.58 10.62 -14.52
CA SER A 103 12.62 11.71 -14.27
C SER A 103 11.22 11.19 -14.01
N PRO A 104 10.47 11.80 -13.08
CA PRO A 104 9.12 11.35 -12.75
C PRO A 104 8.19 11.47 -13.97
N THR A 105 7.33 10.49 -14.14
CA THR A 105 6.39 10.45 -15.29
C THR A 105 4.95 10.17 -14.89
N TRP A 106 4.72 9.75 -13.66
CA TRP A 106 3.41 9.32 -13.18
C TRP A 106 2.63 10.51 -12.61
N ASN A 107 1.40 10.72 -13.10
CA ASN A 107 0.52 11.79 -12.62
C ASN A 107 -0.52 11.29 -11.61
N ALA A 108 -0.36 10.06 -11.14
CA ALA A 108 -1.05 9.51 -9.97
C ALA A 108 -0.16 8.49 -9.26
N GLY A 109 -0.32 8.38 -7.94
CA GLY A 109 0.39 7.43 -7.09
C GLY A 109 -0.53 6.70 -6.13
N PHE A 110 -0.27 5.42 -5.90
CA PHE A 110 -1.09 4.59 -5.02
C PHE A 110 -0.28 3.74 -4.05
N ALA A 111 -0.69 3.73 -2.78
CA ALA A 111 -0.16 2.88 -1.73
C ALA A 111 -1.32 2.30 -0.90
N GLY A 112 -1.74 1.07 -1.23
CA GLY A 112 -2.87 0.41 -0.57
C GLY A 112 -2.41 -0.65 0.45
N LEU A 113 -2.86 -0.54 1.73
CA LEU A 113 -2.52 -1.47 2.81
C LEU A 113 -1.00 -1.65 3.02
N TRP A 114 -0.24 -0.61 2.74
CA TRP A 114 1.22 -0.63 2.78
C TRP A 114 1.83 0.18 3.92
N LEU A 115 1.28 1.36 4.24
CA LEU A 115 1.90 2.29 5.18
C LEU A 115 2.08 1.70 6.58
N SER A 116 1.20 0.81 6.99
CA SER A 116 1.32 0.09 8.27
C SER A 116 2.52 -0.88 8.31
N HIS A 117 3.08 -1.22 7.16
CA HIS A 117 4.25 -2.09 7.03
C HIS A 117 5.57 -1.31 6.85
N VAL A 118 5.48 0.01 6.78
CA VAL A 118 6.66 0.89 6.72
C VAL A 118 7.28 0.96 8.12
N ASP A 119 8.59 0.69 8.18
CA ASP A 119 9.38 0.89 9.40
C ASP A 119 9.31 2.35 9.84
N ALA A 120 8.99 2.59 11.12
CA ALA A 120 8.82 3.94 11.66
C ALA A 120 10.07 4.82 11.45
N THR A 121 11.27 4.22 11.52
CA THR A 121 12.55 4.90 11.32
C THR A 121 12.85 5.23 9.85
N ARG A 122 12.11 4.62 8.91
CA ARG A 122 12.30 4.77 7.47
C ARG A 122 11.13 5.44 6.75
N MET A 123 10.18 6.00 7.50
CA MET A 123 8.99 6.63 6.91
C MET A 123 9.34 7.78 5.96
N GLU A 124 10.29 8.65 6.34
CA GLU A 124 10.74 9.74 5.46
C GLU A 124 11.39 9.20 4.18
N GLN A 125 12.23 8.16 4.30
CA GLN A 125 12.85 7.52 3.13
C GLN A 125 11.81 6.95 2.17
N PHE A 126 10.77 6.31 2.71
CA PHE A 126 9.65 5.81 1.90
C PHE A 126 8.92 6.94 1.18
N VAL A 127 8.56 7.99 1.91
CA VAL A 127 7.83 9.14 1.34
C VAL A 127 8.65 9.81 0.24
N ASP A 128 9.93 10.04 0.46
CA ASP A 128 10.85 10.59 -0.55
C ASP A 128 10.94 9.69 -1.79
N ALA A 129 11.06 8.37 -1.58
CA ALA A 129 11.14 7.41 -2.68
C ALA A 129 9.83 7.41 -3.49
N PHE A 130 8.69 7.28 -2.84
CA PHE A 130 7.38 7.26 -3.50
C PHE A 130 7.14 8.52 -4.34
N HIS A 131 7.39 9.71 -3.78
CA HIS A 131 7.18 10.97 -4.49
C HIS A 131 8.18 11.18 -5.63
N SER A 132 9.37 10.58 -5.58
CA SER A 132 10.33 10.67 -6.69
C SER A 132 9.84 10.07 -8.00
N HIS A 133 8.80 9.26 -7.98
CA HIS A 133 8.15 8.70 -9.17
C HIS A 133 7.06 9.62 -9.74
N LEU A 134 6.58 10.60 -8.96
CA LEU A 134 5.41 11.40 -9.26
C LEU A 134 5.78 12.77 -9.82
N VAL A 135 5.09 13.22 -10.85
CA VAL A 135 5.23 14.61 -11.31
C VAL A 135 4.58 15.57 -10.32
N PRO A 136 5.04 16.83 -10.21
CA PRO A 136 4.35 17.85 -9.44
C PRO A 136 2.87 17.97 -9.83
N GLY A 137 1.97 18.04 -8.85
CA GLY A 137 0.52 18.05 -9.08
C GLY A 137 -0.10 16.66 -9.30
N ALA A 138 0.69 15.59 -9.23
CA ALA A 138 0.15 14.23 -9.27
C ALA A 138 -0.80 13.97 -8.09
N ILE A 139 -1.93 13.31 -8.34
CA ILE A 139 -2.84 12.88 -7.28
C ILE A 139 -2.32 11.59 -6.65
N ALA A 140 -2.07 11.61 -5.37
CA ALA A 140 -1.66 10.44 -4.62
C ALA A 140 -2.76 10.00 -3.64
N ILE A 141 -2.93 8.69 -3.51
CA ILE A 141 -3.86 8.08 -2.56
C ILE A 141 -3.11 7.01 -1.78
N ALA A 142 -3.28 7.04 -0.47
CA ALA A 142 -2.96 5.92 0.41
C ALA A 142 -4.18 5.54 1.24
N PHE A 143 -4.32 4.25 1.55
CA PHE A 143 -5.27 3.78 2.54
C PHE A 143 -4.68 2.62 3.33
N ASP A 144 -5.10 2.47 4.57
CA ASP A 144 -4.68 1.34 5.41
C ASP A 144 -5.71 1.09 6.53
N GLU A 145 -5.49 0.00 7.27
CA GLU A 145 -6.27 -0.31 8.46
C GLU A 145 -6.01 0.70 9.58
N ARG A 146 -7.06 0.97 10.33
CA ARG A 146 -6.96 1.69 11.61
C ARG A 146 -6.57 0.74 12.74
N ASP A 147 -6.04 1.32 13.81
CA ASP A 147 -5.93 0.62 15.09
C ASP A 147 -7.35 0.47 15.67
N ASP A 148 -7.87 -0.74 15.61
CA ASP A 148 -9.19 -1.06 16.12
C ASP A 148 -9.04 -1.80 17.47
N PRO A 149 -9.48 -1.20 18.59
CA PRO A 149 -9.36 -1.83 19.91
C PRO A 149 -10.13 -3.15 20.04
N THR A 150 -11.08 -3.40 19.13
CA THR A 150 -11.82 -4.68 19.09
C THR A 150 -11.05 -5.76 18.32
N ARG A 151 -9.94 -5.40 17.70
CA ARG A 151 -9.10 -6.34 16.96
C ARG A 151 -8.40 -7.30 17.93
N THR A 152 -8.80 -8.56 17.88
CA THR A 152 -8.11 -9.61 18.64
C THR A 152 -6.78 -9.91 17.97
N VAL A 153 -5.71 -9.25 18.40
CA VAL A 153 -4.36 -9.50 17.92
C VAL A 153 -3.62 -10.34 18.95
N ARG A 154 -3.17 -11.53 18.53
CA ARG A 154 -2.30 -12.37 19.37
C ARG A 154 -0.85 -11.95 19.13
N GLY A 155 -0.09 -11.80 20.21
CA GLY A 155 1.36 -11.58 20.14
C GLY A 155 1.76 -10.22 19.54
N MET A 156 1.16 -9.12 20.05
CA MET A 156 1.64 -7.78 19.74
C MET A 156 2.83 -7.41 20.63
N ARG A 157 3.83 -6.81 20.01
CA ARG A 157 5.01 -6.25 20.69
C ARG A 157 5.30 -4.83 20.17
N MET A 158 5.61 -3.92 21.08
CA MET A 158 6.14 -2.59 20.77
C MET A 158 7.66 -2.61 20.95
N ASP A 159 8.39 -2.04 20.03
CA ASP A 159 9.82 -1.78 20.18
C ASP A 159 10.01 -0.31 20.57
N ASP A 160 10.39 -0.07 21.83
CA ASP A 160 10.54 1.27 22.38
C ASP A 160 11.70 2.05 21.72
N ALA A 161 12.73 1.35 21.22
CA ALA A 161 13.87 1.99 20.57
C ALA A 161 13.54 2.56 19.19
N THR A 162 12.69 1.88 18.43
CA THR A 162 12.35 2.26 17.05
C THR A 162 10.94 2.83 16.92
N GLY A 163 10.08 2.61 17.92
CA GLY A 163 8.65 2.92 17.86
C GLY A 163 7.86 2.00 16.92
N ASN A 164 8.48 0.92 16.44
CA ASN A 164 7.80 -0.07 15.61
C ASN A 164 6.90 -0.97 16.44
N ARG A 165 5.74 -1.25 15.91
CA ARG A 165 4.83 -2.25 16.41
C ARG A 165 4.93 -3.51 15.56
N TYR A 166 4.99 -4.65 16.19
CA TYR A 166 5.09 -5.95 15.54
C TYR A 166 3.88 -6.80 15.88
N GLU A 167 3.44 -7.59 14.91
CA GLU A 167 2.37 -8.57 15.08
C GLU A 167 2.85 -9.97 14.69
N ALA A 168 2.58 -10.95 15.58
CA ALA A 168 2.78 -12.34 15.24
C ALA A 168 1.74 -12.80 14.21
N ARG A 169 2.19 -13.47 13.17
CA ARG A 169 1.37 -14.06 12.10
C ARG A 169 1.63 -15.54 12.00
N ARG A 170 0.57 -16.29 11.69
CA ARG A 170 0.64 -17.72 11.43
C ARG A 170 0.05 -18.02 10.07
N LEU A 171 0.77 -18.75 9.24
CA LEU A 171 0.27 -19.30 7.98
C LEU A 171 -0.57 -20.56 8.21
N GLU A 172 -1.36 -20.97 7.21
CA GLU A 172 -2.17 -22.19 7.27
C GLU A 172 -1.31 -23.45 7.49
N ASN A 173 -0.09 -23.47 6.97
CA ASN A 173 0.87 -24.55 7.17
C ASN A 173 1.51 -24.60 8.57
N GLY A 174 1.15 -23.64 9.46
CA GLY A 174 1.61 -23.57 10.83
C GLY A 174 2.87 -22.73 11.05
N GLU A 175 3.52 -22.22 10.02
CA GLU A 175 4.69 -21.34 10.15
C GLU A 175 4.33 -20.03 10.84
N HIS A 176 5.23 -19.55 11.70
CA HIS A 176 5.08 -18.29 12.45
C HIS A 176 6.04 -17.23 11.92
N TYR A 177 5.55 -16.00 11.85
CA TYR A 177 6.30 -14.82 11.41
C TYR A 177 5.98 -13.64 12.30
N GLU A 178 6.93 -12.70 12.42
CA GLU A 178 6.70 -11.40 13.03
C GLU A 178 6.78 -10.33 11.93
N ILE A 179 5.73 -9.51 11.81
CA ILE A 179 5.66 -8.45 10.80
C ILE A 179 5.51 -7.09 11.46
N VAL A 180 6.09 -6.07 10.84
CA VAL A 180 5.81 -4.68 11.21
C VAL A 180 4.35 -4.37 10.91
N LYS A 181 3.62 -3.84 11.90
CA LYS A 181 2.24 -3.36 11.76
C LYS A 181 2.04 -2.07 12.55
N ASN A 182 2.53 -0.99 11.99
CA ASN A 182 2.37 0.36 12.50
C ASN A 182 1.02 0.92 12.04
N PHE A 183 0.14 1.30 12.97
CA PHE A 183 -1.08 2.01 12.59
C PHE A 183 -0.78 3.49 12.49
N ILE A 184 -1.00 4.04 11.29
CA ILE A 184 -0.71 5.44 11.00
C ILE A 184 -2.00 6.24 11.21
N ASP A 185 -1.96 7.16 12.17
CA ASP A 185 -3.02 8.14 12.40
C ASP A 185 -2.84 9.40 11.52
N GLU A 186 -3.87 10.24 11.46
CA GLU A 186 -3.83 11.47 10.68
C GLU A 186 -2.66 12.39 11.06
N PRO A 187 -2.35 12.67 12.35
CA PRO A 187 -1.22 13.50 12.73
C PRO A 187 0.14 12.95 12.25
N ARG A 188 0.34 11.64 12.32
CA ARG A 188 1.57 10.99 11.83
C ARG A 188 1.67 11.10 10.32
N LEU A 189 0.57 10.85 9.60
CA LEU A 189 0.55 10.96 8.15
C LEU A 189 0.83 12.39 7.70
N ARG A 190 0.19 13.39 8.33
CA ARG A 190 0.45 14.81 8.02
C ARG A 190 1.89 15.22 8.24
N ARG A 191 2.52 14.77 9.32
CA ARG A 191 3.96 15.01 9.55
C ARG A 191 4.82 14.37 8.48
N ALA A 192 4.57 13.11 8.15
CA ALA A 192 5.35 12.38 7.14
C ALA A 192 5.26 13.04 5.76
N LEU A 193 4.09 13.56 5.39
CA LEU A 193 3.82 14.15 4.08
C LEU A 193 4.08 15.67 4.01
N ALA A 194 4.50 16.33 5.10
CA ALA A 194 4.53 17.79 5.20
C ALA A 194 5.33 18.51 4.10
N ARG A 195 6.39 17.86 3.56
CA ARG A 195 7.23 18.41 2.49
C ARG A 195 6.80 18.00 1.08
N HIS A 196 5.87 17.04 0.97
CA HIS A 196 5.56 16.35 -0.27
C HIS A 196 4.10 16.46 -0.69
N ALA A 197 3.25 17.02 0.18
CA ALA A 197 1.81 17.04 -0.06
C ALA A 197 1.22 18.43 0.06
N ARG A 198 0.35 18.76 -0.89
CA ARG A 198 -0.60 19.87 -0.80
C ARG A 198 -2.02 19.30 -0.79
N ASN A 199 -2.96 20.05 -0.23
CA ASN A 199 -4.40 19.72 -0.24
C ASN A 199 -4.69 18.32 0.37
N LEU A 200 -3.94 17.93 1.41
CA LEU A 200 -4.10 16.63 2.06
C LEU A 200 -5.47 16.54 2.74
N GLN A 201 -6.27 15.63 2.27
CA GLN A 201 -7.54 15.19 2.86
C GLN A 201 -7.33 13.82 3.50
N TYR A 202 -7.88 13.64 4.69
CA TYR A 202 -7.85 12.38 5.44
C TYR A 202 -9.25 12.05 5.91
N ASP A 203 -9.76 10.89 5.57
CA ASP A 203 -11.08 10.43 5.93
C ASP A 203 -11.01 9.09 6.69
N ASP A 204 -11.72 9.06 7.80
CA ASP A 204 -11.94 7.87 8.61
C ASP A 204 -13.15 7.10 8.05
N LEU A 205 -12.91 5.87 7.62
CA LEU A 205 -13.93 4.95 7.10
C LEU A 205 -14.26 3.83 8.11
N GLY A 206 -14.01 4.06 9.40
CA GLY A 206 -14.21 3.08 10.46
C GLY A 206 -13.03 2.11 10.58
N ARG A 207 -13.04 1.00 9.86
CA ARG A 207 -11.93 0.03 9.87
C ARG A 207 -10.72 0.51 9.10
N PHE A 208 -10.91 1.37 8.13
CA PHE A 208 -9.84 1.93 7.30
C PHE A 208 -9.81 3.44 7.44
N TRP A 209 -8.69 4.00 7.06
CA TRP A 209 -8.57 5.40 6.67
C TRP A 209 -8.16 5.47 5.20
N ILE A 210 -8.51 6.57 4.55
CA ILE A 210 -8.05 6.92 3.22
C ILE A 210 -7.55 8.35 3.22
N ALA A 211 -6.43 8.59 2.56
CA ALA A 211 -5.90 9.92 2.37
C ALA A 211 -5.64 10.19 0.90
N THR A 212 -5.95 11.41 0.48
CA THR A 212 -5.71 11.91 -0.89
C THR A 212 -4.97 13.22 -0.80
N TRP A 213 -3.96 13.42 -1.64
CA TRP A 213 -3.19 14.66 -1.71
C TRP A 213 -2.62 14.91 -3.09
N GLU A 214 -2.15 16.13 -3.32
CA GLU A 214 -1.37 16.50 -4.50
C GLU A 214 0.13 16.47 -4.18
N ALA A 215 0.92 15.79 -4.99
CA ALA A 215 2.38 15.80 -4.87
C ALA A 215 2.96 17.20 -5.19
N THR A 216 3.98 17.64 -4.44
CA THR A 216 4.65 18.94 -4.63
C THR A 216 5.82 18.83 -5.57
#